data_255e00cb99045a4dcee7d41ff3a96887
#
_entry.id   255e00cb99045a4dcee7d41ff3a96887
#
_cell.length_a   1.000
_cell.length_b   1.000
_cell.length_c   1.000
_cell.angle_alpha   90.00
_cell.angle_beta   90.00
_cell.angle_gamma   90.00
#
_symmetry.space_group_name_H-M   'P 1'
#
loop_
_entity.id
_entity.type
_entity.pdbx_description
1 polymer ?
#
loop_
_entity_poly.entity_id
_entity_poly.type
_entity_poly.pdbx_seq_one_letter_code
_entity_poly.pdbx_strand_id
1 'polypeptide(L)'
;MTSSILNATPFVYSQIRRDSYFESILATCVVIYNDIISSAIKLAYDENLIRDVFLKSLQNVQFKKKHGLHHLKFDKETIENKGRADIRVLPTMAEYIDDDEYYLIECKRLGYSNSHNTSASELNAEYVKNGICRFVSGYYSSHYDCNAMFGFLVSQVCVQTDIIDDINTKLNKDYINAQKRKVNANAKKQLTYENFANGYPYSYISTHTHASGKDLVLYHLIFDFS
;
A
#
# COMPACT_ATOMS: atom_id res chain seq x y z
N MET A 1 -49.00 13.09 7.56
CA MET A 1 -47.63 13.55 7.91
C MET A 1 -46.68 12.62 7.20
N THR A 2 -46.16 13.03 6.05
CA THR A 2 -45.17 12.28 5.29
C THR A 2 -43.82 12.56 5.89
N SER A 3 -43.22 11.54 6.55
CA SER A 3 -41.84 11.59 7.00
C SER A 3 -40.94 11.70 5.75
N SER A 4 -40.35 12.85 5.53
CA SER A 4 -39.25 13.01 4.57
C SER A 4 -38.07 12.22 5.10
N ILE A 5 -37.85 11.05 4.52
CA ILE A 5 -36.57 10.33 4.67
C ILE A 5 -35.51 11.25 4.09
N LEU A 6 -34.67 11.82 4.94
CA LEU A 6 -33.42 12.45 4.53
C LEU A 6 -32.60 11.39 3.81
N ASN A 7 -32.64 11.42 2.49
CA ASN A 7 -31.74 10.64 1.67
C ASN A 7 -30.36 11.32 1.76
N ALA A 8 -29.59 10.94 2.78
CA ALA A 8 -28.18 11.19 2.82
C ALA A 8 -27.54 10.30 1.75
N THR A 9 -27.76 10.65 0.48
CA THR A 9 -26.96 10.11 -0.61
C THR A 9 -25.51 10.44 -0.25
N PRO A 10 -24.78 9.46 0.19
CA PRO A 10 -23.54 9.73 0.90
C PRO A 10 -22.49 10.17 -0.10
N PHE A 11 -22.18 11.42 -0.06
CA PHE A 11 -20.87 11.63 0.50
C PHE A 11 -19.75 11.12 -0.39
N VAL A 12 -19.85 11.48 -1.69
CA VAL A 12 -18.64 11.66 -2.53
C VAL A 12 -17.58 12.43 -1.71
N TYR A 13 -18.01 13.37 -0.87
CA TYR A 13 -17.15 14.09 0.05
C TYR A 13 -16.46 13.24 1.13
N SER A 14 -17.08 12.18 1.63
CA SER A 14 -16.45 11.32 2.65
C SER A 14 -15.34 10.47 2.04
N GLN A 15 -15.51 10.03 0.81
CA GLN A 15 -14.49 9.28 0.08
C GLN A 15 -13.32 10.18 -0.30
N ILE A 16 -13.58 11.36 -0.87
CA ILE A 16 -12.55 12.36 -1.19
C ILE A 16 -11.75 12.76 0.06
N ARG A 17 -12.40 12.96 1.21
CA ARG A 17 -11.70 13.26 2.47
C ARG A 17 -10.84 12.10 2.95
N ARG A 18 -11.29 10.86 2.82
CA ARG A 18 -10.55 9.66 3.20
C ARG A 18 -9.32 9.47 2.32
N ASP A 19 -9.48 9.62 1.01
CA ASP A 19 -8.38 9.49 0.06
C ASP A 19 -7.30 10.55 0.31
N SER A 20 -7.68 11.83 0.42
CA SER A 20 -6.74 12.93 0.71
C SER A 20 -6.04 12.76 2.07
N TYR A 21 -6.75 12.19 3.05
CA TYR A 21 -6.16 11.91 4.35
C TYR A 21 -5.13 10.79 4.27
N PHE A 22 -5.46 9.69 3.57
CA PHE A 22 -4.52 8.60 3.35
C PHE A 22 -3.31 9.05 2.54
N GLU A 23 -3.51 9.86 1.50
CA GLU A 23 -2.43 10.48 0.74
C GLU A 23 -1.46 11.28 1.62
N SER A 24 -1.98 12.01 2.62
CA SER A 24 -1.13 12.75 3.57
C SER A 24 -0.26 11.83 4.43
N ILE A 25 -0.79 10.66 4.80
CA ILE A 25 -0.03 9.62 5.51
C ILE A 25 1.08 9.05 4.60
N LEU A 26 0.74 8.75 3.36
CA LEU A 26 1.69 8.23 2.37
C LEU A 26 2.79 9.25 2.04
N ALA A 27 2.44 10.55 1.91
CA ALA A 27 3.42 11.62 1.74
C ALA A 27 4.39 11.71 2.95
N THR A 28 3.89 11.45 4.16
CA THR A 28 4.76 11.37 5.36
C THR A 28 5.70 10.15 5.31
N CYS A 29 5.30 9.05 4.68
CA CYS A 29 6.20 7.90 4.46
C CYS A 29 7.36 8.26 3.51
N VAL A 30 7.16 9.17 2.56
CA VAL A 30 8.25 9.71 1.73
C VAL A 30 9.24 10.53 2.57
N VAL A 31 8.77 11.28 3.58
CA VAL A 31 9.68 11.96 4.52
C VAL A 31 10.53 10.95 5.27
N ILE A 32 9.95 9.86 5.77
CA ILE A 32 10.71 8.77 6.42
C ILE A 32 11.75 8.19 5.49
N TYR A 33 11.40 7.92 4.23
CA TYR A 33 12.33 7.44 3.23
C TYR A 33 13.52 8.39 3.05
N ASN A 34 13.26 9.69 2.89
CA ASN A 34 14.30 10.70 2.74
C ASN A 34 15.21 10.78 3.98
N ASP A 35 14.66 10.67 5.18
CA ASP A 35 15.42 10.63 6.43
C ASP A 35 16.33 9.40 6.48
N ILE A 36 15.84 8.22 6.05
CA ILE A 36 16.63 6.99 5.99
C ILE A 36 17.80 7.14 5.02
N ILE A 37 17.55 7.60 3.79
CA ILE A 37 18.59 7.79 2.78
C ILE A 37 19.64 8.80 3.25
N SER A 38 19.20 9.90 3.88
CA SER A 38 20.10 10.95 4.39
C SER A 38 20.92 10.49 5.58
N SER A 39 20.47 9.51 6.35
CA SER A 39 21.15 9.03 7.56
C SER A 39 22.33 8.08 7.28
N ALA A 40 22.57 7.70 6.02
CA ALA A 40 23.56 6.70 5.61
C ALA A 40 23.43 5.34 6.34
N ILE A 41 22.26 5.03 6.89
CA ILE A 41 21.99 3.73 7.48
C ILE A 41 22.02 2.68 6.37
N LYS A 42 22.95 1.74 6.44
CA LYS A 42 22.92 0.56 5.59
C LYS A 42 21.73 -0.30 6.01
N LEU A 43 20.68 -0.31 5.19
CA LEU A 43 19.60 -1.27 5.34
C LEU A 43 20.04 -2.62 4.78
N ALA A 44 19.66 -3.69 5.46
CA ALA A 44 19.71 -5.00 4.84
C ALA A 44 18.67 -5.04 3.72
N TYR A 45 18.99 -5.68 2.61
CA TYR A 45 18.09 -5.85 1.47
C TYR A 45 16.97 -6.88 1.75
N ASP A 46 16.37 -6.77 2.92
CA ASP A 46 15.32 -7.64 3.43
C ASP A 46 14.02 -6.84 3.61
N GLU A 47 12.93 -7.32 3.01
CA GLU A 47 11.62 -6.69 3.02
C GLU A 47 11.14 -6.36 4.44
N ASN A 48 11.29 -7.32 5.36
CA ASN A 48 10.82 -7.16 6.73
C ASN A 48 11.64 -6.14 7.52
N LEU A 49 12.96 -6.14 7.31
CA LEU A 49 13.85 -5.21 7.99
C LEU A 49 13.64 -3.77 7.51
N ILE A 50 13.44 -3.57 6.20
CA ILE A 50 13.13 -2.24 5.65
C ILE A 50 11.76 -1.77 6.18
N ARG A 51 10.73 -2.61 6.11
CA ARG A 51 9.41 -2.33 6.68
C ARG A 51 9.50 -1.92 8.15
N ASP A 52 10.29 -2.65 8.94
CA ASP A 52 10.42 -2.41 10.38
C ASP A 52 11.09 -1.06 10.69
N VAL A 53 11.98 -0.57 9.84
CA VAL A 53 12.56 0.78 9.95
C VAL A 53 11.48 1.84 9.71
N PHE A 54 10.65 1.70 8.66
CA PHE A 54 9.51 2.57 8.44
C PHE A 54 8.56 2.57 9.63
N LEU A 55 8.19 1.39 10.10
CA LEU A 55 7.24 1.23 11.20
C LEU A 55 7.76 1.85 12.50
N LYS A 56 9.04 1.70 12.80
CA LYS A 56 9.68 2.34 13.96
C LYS A 56 9.55 3.86 13.92
N SER A 57 9.71 4.48 12.75
CA SER A 57 9.52 5.92 12.57
C SER A 57 8.05 6.32 12.71
N LEU A 58 7.13 5.58 12.09
CA LEU A 58 5.68 5.80 12.19
C LEU A 58 5.13 5.61 13.61
N GLN A 59 5.75 4.76 14.43
CA GLN A 59 5.39 4.55 15.85
C GLN A 59 6.04 5.56 16.79
N ASN A 60 7.04 6.32 16.34
CA ASN A 60 7.72 7.31 17.16
C ASN A 60 6.79 8.48 17.51
N VAL A 61 6.58 8.72 18.80
CA VAL A 61 5.63 9.74 19.30
C VAL A 61 6.01 11.14 18.83
N GLN A 62 7.31 11.49 18.85
CA GLN A 62 7.77 12.82 18.44
C GLN A 62 7.60 13.03 16.92
N PHE A 63 7.92 12.00 16.13
CA PHE A 63 7.70 12.01 14.68
C PHE A 63 6.21 12.18 14.38
N LYS A 64 5.35 11.40 15.01
CA LYS A 64 3.89 11.50 14.82
C LYS A 64 3.36 12.90 15.17
N LYS A 65 3.81 13.49 16.29
CA LYS A 65 3.43 14.86 16.67
C LYS A 65 3.88 15.89 15.63
N LYS A 66 5.13 15.80 15.18
CA LYS A 66 5.70 16.70 14.17
C LYS A 66 4.91 16.69 12.85
N HIS A 67 4.43 15.53 12.45
CA HIS A 67 3.76 15.32 11.15
C HIS A 67 2.24 15.19 11.26
N GLY A 68 1.63 15.52 12.39
CA GLY A 68 0.18 15.49 12.57
C GLY A 68 -0.45 14.10 12.64
N LEU A 69 0.36 13.04 12.82
CA LEU A 69 -0.09 11.64 12.86
C LEU A 69 -0.35 11.13 14.29
N HIS A 70 -0.40 12.00 15.30
CA HIS A 70 -0.51 11.62 16.71
C HIS A 70 -1.82 10.88 17.05
N HIS A 71 -2.83 11.05 16.24
CA HIS A 71 -4.15 10.41 16.33
C HIS A 71 -4.22 9.09 15.55
N LEU A 72 -3.09 8.58 15.06
CA LEU A 72 -3.00 7.30 14.38
C LEU A 72 -2.20 6.29 15.19
N LYS A 73 -2.61 5.04 15.07
CA LYS A 73 -1.88 3.85 15.50
C LYS A 73 -1.40 3.08 14.27
N PHE A 74 -0.16 2.63 14.32
CA PHE A 74 0.45 1.81 13.27
C PHE A 74 0.80 0.45 13.87
N ASP A 75 0.09 -0.59 13.46
CA ASP A 75 0.27 -1.97 13.92
C ASP A 75 1.06 -2.77 12.90
N LYS A 76 2.00 -3.58 13.39
CA LYS A 76 2.77 -4.53 12.59
C LYS A 76 2.03 -5.84 12.43
N GLU A 77 2.08 -6.41 11.23
CA GLU A 77 1.68 -7.79 10.94
C GLU A 77 0.33 -8.19 11.54
N THR A 78 -0.69 -7.35 11.33
CA THR A 78 -2.02 -7.60 11.84
C THR A 78 -2.70 -8.75 11.09
N ILE A 79 -3.34 -9.64 11.83
CA ILE A 79 -4.13 -10.72 11.24
C ILE A 79 -5.35 -10.12 10.57
N GLU A 80 -5.49 -10.38 9.27
CA GLU A 80 -6.57 -9.91 8.43
C GLU A 80 -7.26 -11.12 7.79
N ASN A 81 -8.54 -11.33 8.03
CA ASN A 81 -9.37 -12.38 7.44
C ASN A 81 -8.60 -13.72 7.21
N LYS A 82 -7.88 -13.87 6.12
CA LYS A 82 -7.14 -15.08 5.72
C LYS A 82 -5.63 -14.92 5.73
N GLY A 83 -5.12 -13.73 6.07
CA GLY A 83 -3.71 -13.43 6.00
C GLY A 83 -3.23 -12.47 7.06
N ARG A 84 -2.08 -11.90 6.80
CA ARG A 84 -1.42 -10.95 7.67
C ARG A 84 -0.91 -9.81 6.81
N ALA A 85 -1.44 -8.59 7.03
CA ALA A 85 -0.97 -7.39 6.37
C ALA A 85 0.27 -6.84 7.08
N ASP A 86 1.17 -6.24 6.36
CA ASP A 86 2.44 -5.75 6.89
C ASP A 86 2.28 -4.59 7.87
N ILE A 87 1.47 -3.60 7.52
CA ILE A 87 1.16 -2.43 8.36
C ILE A 87 -0.33 -2.14 8.30
N ARG A 88 -0.95 -1.99 9.47
CA ARG A 88 -2.31 -1.49 9.62
C ARG A 88 -2.27 -0.10 10.23
N VAL A 89 -3.03 0.83 9.66
CA VAL A 89 -3.15 2.22 10.09
C VAL A 89 -4.55 2.47 10.61
N LEU A 90 -4.67 2.72 11.92
CA LEU A 90 -5.96 2.93 12.59
C LEU A 90 -6.05 4.35 13.15
N PRO A 91 -7.20 5.02 13.02
CA PRO A 91 -7.54 6.17 13.83
C PRO A 91 -7.61 5.78 15.33
N THR A 92 -7.19 6.67 16.22
CA THR A 92 -7.24 6.44 17.68
C THR A 92 -8.25 7.34 18.40
N MET A 93 -8.92 8.23 17.69
CA MET A 93 -9.93 9.11 18.28
C MET A 93 -11.26 8.39 18.42
N ALA A 94 -11.80 8.35 19.64
CA ALA A 94 -13.04 7.65 19.98
C ALA A 94 -14.29 8.09 19.19
N GLU A 95 -14.26 9.27 18.59
CA GLU A 95 -15.33 9.83 17.76
C GLU A 95 -15.41 9.19 16.36
N TYR A 96 -14.39 8.42 15.96
CA TYR A 96 -14.26 7.77 14.64
C TYR A 96 -14.04 6.26 14.74
N ILE A 97 -14.20 5.70 15.95
CA ILE A 97 -14.01 4.27 16.17
C ILE A 97 -15.30 3.55 15.81
N ASP A 98 -15.51 3.33 14.55
CA ASP A 98 -15.91 2.00 14.11
C ASP A 98 -14.62 1.18 14.12
N ASP A 99 -14.48 0.11 14.91
CA ASP A 99 -13.27 -0.74 15.00
C ASP A 99 -12.84 -1.31 13.64
N ASP A 100 -13.62 -1.06 12.63
CA ASP A 100 -13.54 -1.54 11.27
C ASP A 100 -12.92 -0.51 10.29
N GLU A 101 -12.65 0.72 10.71
CA GLU A 101 -12.11 1.76 9.82
C GLU A 101 -10.58 1.85 9.87
N TYR A 102 -9.89 1.16 8.97
CA TYR A 102 -8.42 1.19 8.87
C TYR A 102 -7.94 1.06 7.43
N TYR A 103 -6.72 1.54 7.19
CA TYR A 103 -5.99 1.31 5.93
C TYR A 103 -4.96 0.22 6.12
N LEU A 104 -4.64 -0.46 5.02
CA LEU A 104 -3.60 -1.47 4.96
C LEU A 104 -2.48 -1.03 4.02
N ILE A 105 -1.25 -1.34 4.41
CA ILE A 105 -0.07 -1.17 3.57
C ILE A 105 0.62 -2.53 3.51
N GLU A 106 0.78 -3.05 2.32
CA GLU A 106 1.56 -4.26 2.03
C GLU A 106 2.91 -3.86 1.47
N CYS A 107 3.96 -4.48 1.93
CA CYS A 107 5.34 -4.22 1.52
C CYS A 107 5.85 -5.36 0.64
N LYS A 108 6.60 -5.03 -0.41
CA LYS A 108 7.25 -6.03 -1.26
C LYS A 108 8.62 -5.53 -1.70
N ARG A 109 9.58 -6.44 -1.68
CA ARG A 109 10.89 -6.21 -2.28
C ARG A 109 10.79 -6.23 -3.80
N LEU A 110 11.52 -5.33 -4.46
CA LEU A 110 11.62 -5.18 -5.90
C LEU A 110 13.10 -5.16 -6.34
N GLY A 111 13.33 -5.30 -7.63
CA GLY A 111 14.66 -5.41 -8.20
C GLY A 111 15.12 -6.87 -8.30
N TYR A 112 16.42 -7.12 -8.32
CA TYR A 112 16.95 -8.48 -8.35
C TYR A 112 17.73 -8.79 -7.05
N SER A 113 17.87 -10.08 -6.75
CA SER A 113 18.64 -10.53 -5.58
C SER A 113 19.68 -11.54 -6.01
N ASN A 114 20.95 -11.15 -5.94
CA ASN A 114 22.06 -12.06 -6.23
C ASN A 114 22.17 -13.22 -5.23
N SER A 115 21.79 -12.97 -3.95
CA SER A 115 21.87 -13.99 -2.89
C SER A 115 20.85 -15.12 -3.05
N HIS A 116 19.74 -14.87 -3.78
CA HIS A 116 18.65 -15.84 -3.98
C HIS A 116 18.42 -16.18 -5.45
N ASN A 117 19.27 -15.70 -6.35
CA ASN A 117 19.14 -15.89 -7.80
C ASN A 117 17.72 -15.57 -8.34
N THR A 118 17.10 -14.50 -7.79
CA THR A 118 15.74 -14.09 -8.13
C THR A 118 15.81 -12.87 -9.04
N SER A 119 15.19 -12.95 -10.20
CA SER A 119 15.14 -11.85 -11.17
C SER A 119 14.17 -10.76 -10.74
N ALA A 120 14.35 -9.53 -11.29
CA ALA A 120 13.41 -8.44 -11.07
C ALA A 120 11.99 -8.82 -11.53
N SER A 121 11.87 -9.52 -12.67
CA SER A 121 10.58 -9.96 -13.20
C SER A 121 9.85 -10.96 -12.29
N GLU A 122 10.58 -11.83 -11.57
CA GLU A 122 9.97 -12.73 -10.58
C GLU A 122 9.47 -11.96 -9.36
N LEU A 123 10.24 -10.97 -8.85
CA LEU A 123 9.81 -10.13 -7.74
C LEU A 123 8.61 -9.25 -8.12
N ASN A 124 8.57 -8.73 -9.35
CA ASN A 124 7.42 -8.02 -9.88
C ASN A 124 6.17 -8.94 -9.96
N ALA A 125 6.35 -10.22 -10.31
CA ALA A 125 5.26 -11.20 -10.27
C ALA A 125 4.76 -11.44 -8.83
N GLU A 126 5.66 -11.51 -7.85
CA GLU A 126 5.30 -11.62 -6.43
C GLU A 126 4.61 -10.37 -5.91
N TYR A 127 5.01 -9.17 -6.36
CA TYR A 127 4.33 -7.91 -6.07
C TYR A 127 2.86 -7.94 -6.51
N VAL A 128 2.57 -8.47 -7.70
CA VAL A 128 1.21 -8.63 -8.18
C VAL A 128 0.49 -9.77 -7.46
N LYS A 129 1.05 -10.97 -7.47
CA LYS A 129 0.43 -12.19 -6.96
C LYS A 129 0.17 -12.15 -5.46
N ASN A 130 1.21 -11.83 -4.67
CA ASN A 130 1.19 -11.85 -3.21
C ASN A 130 1.07 -10.46 -2.58
N GLY A 131 0.84 -9.42 -3.37
CA GLY A 131 0.50 -8.07 -2.95
C GLY A 131 -0.87 -7.68 -3.51
N ILE A 132 -0.94 -7.16 -4.73
CA ILE A 132 -2.17 -6.62 -5.34
C ILE A 132 -3.33 -7.63 -5.29
N CYS A 133 -3.11 -8.89 -5.70
CA CYS A 133 -4.16 -9.90 -5.72
C CYS A 133 -4.71 -10.25 -4.33
N ARG A 134 -3.98 -10.00 -3.24
CA ARG A 134 -4.49 -10.20 -1.88
C ARG A 134 -5.58 -9.17 -1.54
N PHE A 135 -5.39 -7.92 -1.93
CA PHE A 135 -6.42 -6.90 -1.79
C PHE A 135 -7.64 -7.23 -2.67
N VAL A 136 -7.40 -7.51 -3.94
CA VAL A 136 -8.46 -7.74 -4.94
C VAL A 136 -9.32 -8.96 -4.60
N SER A 137 -8.73 -10.04 -4.12
CA SER A 137 -9.42 -11.31 -3.82
C SER A 137 -10.17 -11.32 -2.48
N GLY A 138 -10.15 -10.24 -1.72
CA GLY A 138 -10.69 -10.20 -0.36
C GLY A 138 -9.94 -11.13 0.61
N TYR A 139 -8.65 -11.35 0.36
CA TYR A 139 -7.79 -12.04 1.30
C TYR A 139 -7.55 -11.20 2.55
N TYR A 140 -7.49 -9.88 2.39
CA TYR A 140 -7.56 -8.90 3.44
C TYR A 140 -8.98 -8.37 3.59
N SER A 141 -9.42 -8.12 4.81
CA SER A 141 -10.68 -7.45 5.12
C SER A 141 -10.43 -5.94 5.18
N SER A 142 -10.16 -5.33 4.04
CA SER A 142 -10.02 -3.88 4.05
C SER A 142 -11.39 -3.21 4.07
N HIS A 143 -11.62 -2.34 5.03
CA HIS A 143 -12.87 -1.57 5.16
C HIS A 143 -12.94 -0.40 4.19
N TYR A 144 -11.79 0.17 3.85
CA TYR A 144 -11.72 1.23 2.88
C TYR A 144 -11.50 0.70 1.47
N ASP A 145 -12.10 1.37 0.51
CA ASP A 145 -11.91 1.08 -0.91
C ASP A 145 -10.54 1.58 -1.43
N CYS A 146 -9.64 2.01 -0.53
CA CYS A 146 -8.28 2.43 -0.81
C CYS A 146 -7.27 1.85 0.19
N ASN A 147 -6.14 1.39 -0.33
CA ASN A 147 -5.03 0.82 0.44
C ASN A 147 -3.71 1.12 -0.27
N ALA A 148 -2.57 0.69 0.28
CA ALA A 148 -1.28 0.95 -0.34
C ALA A 148 -0.38 -0.27 -0.48
N MET A 149 0.52 -0.16 -1.44
CA MET A 149 1.64 -1.05 -1.70
C MET A 149 2.95 -0.28 -1.59
N PHE A 150 3.88 -0.74 -0.77
CA PHE A 150 5.25 -0.25 -0.77
C PHE A 150 6.15 -1.22 -1.52
N GLY A 151 6.83 -0.72 -2.55
CA GLY A 151 7.89 -1.44 -3.26
C GLY A 151 9.25 -0.98 -2.74
N PHE A 152 10.05 -1.89 -2.22
CA PHE A 152 11.42 -1.61 -1.78
C PHE A 152 12.40 -2.07 -2.85
N LEU A 153 12.90 -1.14 -3.64
CA LEU A 153 13.89 -1.41 -4.68
C LEU A 153 15.26 -1.58 -4.03
N VAL A 154 15.84 -2.76 -4.19
CA VAL A 154 17.10 -3.15 -3.51
C VAL A 154 18.26 -3.42 -4.47
N SER A 155 18.09 -3.05 -5.74
CA SER A 155 19.12 -3.18 -6.76
C SER A 155 18.94 -2.12 -7.85
N GLN A 156 20.03 -1.73 -8.49
CA GLN A 156 19.99 -0.75 -9.56
C GLN A 156 19.30 -1.31 -10.81
N VAL A 157 18.10 -0.81 -11.06
CA VAL A 157 17.28 -1.07 -12.25
C VAL A 157 16.51 0.18 -12.62
N CYS A 158 16.00 0.26 -13.83
CA CYS A 158 15.16 1.37 -14.26
C CYS A 158 13.75 1.18 -13.67
N VAL A 159 13.31 2.09 -12.81
CA VAL A 159 11.98 1.99 -12.15
C VAL A 159 10.87 1.91 -13.19
N GLN A 160 10.93 2.71 -14.27
CA GLN A 160 9.86 2.72 -15.25
C GLN A 160 9.80 1.41 -16.04
N THR A 161 10.91 1.04 -16.71
CA THR A 161 10.90 -0.09 -17.66
C THR A 161 10.95 -1.45 -16.96
N ASP A 162 11.78 -1.58 -15.92
CA ASP A 162 12.06 -2.87 -15.30
C ASP A 162 11.08 -3.22 -14.19
N ILE A 163 10.41 -2.20 -13.61
CA ILE A 163 9.46 -2.38 -12.51
C ILE A 163 8.04 -2.06 -12.99
N ILE A 164 7.73 -0.82 -13.33
CA ILE A 164 6.34 -0.39 -13.56
C ILE A 164 5.74 -1.02 -14.81
N ASP A 165 6.45 -0.99 -15.94
CA ASP A 165 5.97 -1.55 -17.20
C ASP A 165 5.83 -3.08 -17.10
N ASP A 166 6.76 -3.75 -16.40
CA ASP A 166 6.70 -5.19 -16.18
C ASP A 166 5.57 -5.58 -15.21
N ILE A 167 5.37 -4.83 -14.11
CA ILE A 167 4.19 -5.01 -13.23
C ILE A 167 2.90 -4.85 -14.04
N ASN A 168 2.79 -3.79 -14.84
CA ASN A 168 1.61 -3.53 -15.67
C ASN A 168 1.32 -4.68 -16.64
N THR A 169 2.35 -5.28 -17.24
CA THR A 169 2.21 -6.49 -18.06
C THR A 169 1.67 -7.67 -17.25
N LYS A 170 2.04 -7.78 -15.98
CA LYS A 170 1.68 -8.86 -15.07
C LYS A 170 0.28 -8.72 -14.48
N LEU A 171 -0.29 -7.51 -14.42
CA LEU A 171 -1.66 -7.28 -13.92
C LEU A 171 -2.72 -8.09 -14.69
N ASN A 172 -2.46 -8.41 -15.94
CA ASN A 172 -3.38 -9.16 -16.80
C ASN A 172 -3.19 -10.68 -16.71
N LYS A 173 -2.26 -11.17 -15.88
CA LYS A 173 -1.98 -12.59 -15.73
C LYS A 173 -2.81 -13.23 -14.63
N ASP A 174 -3.11 -14.51 -14.83
CA ASP A 174 -3.66 -15.36 -13.78
C ASP A 174 -2.54 -15.99 -12.98
N TYR A 175 -2.74 -16.07 -11.66
CA TYR A 175 -1.81 -16.67 -10.73
C TYR A 175 -2.50 -17.78 -9.92
N ILE A 176 -1.71 -18.73 -9.44
CA ILE A 176 -2.17 -19.69 -8.44
C ILE A 176 -1.61 -19.25 -7.09
N ASN A 177 -2.47 -18.91 -6.15
CA ASN A 177 -2.07 -18.51 -4.80
C ASN A 177 -1.67 -19.72 -3.92
N ALA A 178 -1.23 -19.43 -2.68
CA ALA A 178 -0.82 -20.47 -1.74
C ALA A 178 -1.95 -21.48 -1.39
N GLN A 179 -3.22 -21.06 -1.51
CA GLN A 179 -4.41 -21.90 -1.31
C GLN A 179 -4.82 -22.67 -2.57
N LYS A 180 -3.96 -22.72 -3.59
CA LYS A 180 -4.19 -23.37 -4.90
C LYS A 180 -5.41 -22.82 -5.66
N ARG A 181 -5.78 -21.56 -5.42
CA ARG A 181 -6.87 -20.88 -6.12
C ARG A 181 -6.31 -19.96 -7.20
N LYS A 182 -7.03 -19.89 -8.31
CA LYS A 182 -6.74 -18.92 -9.37
C LYS A 182 -7.09 -17.52 -8.87
N VAL A 183 -6.17 -16.59 -8.99
CA VAL A 183 -6.34 -15.18 -8.64
C VAL A 183 -5.81 -14.30 -9.77
N ASN A 184 -6.40 -13.14 -9.92
CA ASN A 184 -6.05 -12.14 -10.90
C ASN A 184 -6.14 -10.76 -10.25
N ALA A 185 -5.40 -9.79 -10.76
CA ALA A 185 -5.45 -8.43 -10.24
C ALA A 185 -6.74 -7.68 -10.63
N ASN A 186 -7.53 -8.17 -11.59
CA ASN A 186 -8.78 -7.54 -12.07
C ASN A 186 -8.62 -6.02 -12.32
N ALA A 187 -7.51 -5.63 -12.95
CA ALA A 187 -7.14 -4.24 -13.12
C ALA A 187 -8.09 -3.52 -14.09
N LYS A 188 -8.72 -2.43 -13.63
CA LYS A 188 -9.45 -1.46 -14.46
C LYS A 188 -8.51 -0.39 -15.01
N LYS A 189 -7.56 0.05 -14.19
CA LYS A 189 -6.50 1.00 -14.53
C LYS A 189 -5.17 0.44 -14.06
N GLN A 190 -4.19 0.42 -14.93
CA GLN A 190 -2.82 0.02 -14.64
C GLN A 190 -2.14 1.03 -13.71
N LEU A 191 -0.97 0.69 -13.17
CA LEU A 191 -0.15 1.63 -12.42
C LEU A 191 0.20 2.81 -13.33
N THR A 192 -0.27 3.99 -12.97
CA THR A 192 0.03 5.27 -13.62
C THR A 192 0.55 6.25 -12.58
N TYR A 193 1.55 7.04 -12.97
CA TYR A 193 2.06 8.09 -12.11
C TYR A 193 0.93 9.03 -11.65
N GLU A 194 0.92 9.34 -10.36
CA GLU A 194 0.00 10.31 -9.76
C GLU A 194 0.72 11.07 -8.63
N ASN A 195 0.59 12.39 -8.64
CA ASN A 195 1.29 13.24 -7.67
C ASN A 195 0.49 13.39 -6.36
N PHE A 196 0.36 12.32 -5.59
CA PHE A 196 -0.25 12.34 -4.26
C PHE A 196 0.77 12.47 -3.11
N ALA A 197 2.05 12.34 -3.38
CA ALA A 197 3.11 12.31 -2.38
C ALA A 197 4.11 13.47 -2.54
N ASN A 198 3.61 14.70 -2.63
CA ASN A 198 4.40 15.94 -2.65
C ASN A 198 5.51 15.95 -3.74
N GLY A 199 5.20 15.51 -4.94
CA GLY A 199 6.15 15.50 -6.05
C GLY A 199 7.13 14.33 -6.03
N TYR A 200 6.89 13.31 -5.20
CA TYR A 200 7.71 12.10 -5.22
C TYR A 200 7.60 11.38 -6.57
N PRO A 201 8.72 11.14 -7.29
CA PRO A 201 8.67 10.70 -8.68
C PRO A 201 8.20 9.24 -8.87
N TYR A 202 8.20 8.45 -7.81
CA TYR A 202 7.84 7.03 -7.86
C TYR A 202 6.54 6.75 -7.08
N SER A 203 5.55 7.64 -7.28
CA SER A 203 4.18 7.52 -6.78
C SER A 203 3.22 7.15 -7.90
N TYR A 204 2.44 6.07 -7.72
CA TYR A 204 1.55 5.54 -8.75
C TYR A 204 0.21 5.15 -8.13
N ILE A 205 -0.84 5.15 -8.95
CA ILE A 205 -2.17 4.65 -8.58
C ILE A 205 -2.61 3.60 -9.59
N SER A 206 -3.24 2.54 -9.10
CA SER A 206 -3.97 1.56 -9.91
C SER A 206 -5.40 1.38 -9.39
N THR A 207 -6.30 0.96 -10.26
CA THR A 207 -7.69 0.68 -9.89
C THR A 207 -8.06 -0.74 -10.29
N HIS A 208 -8.77 -1.43 -9.42
CA HIS A 208 -9.10 -2.84 -9.56
C HIS A 208 -10.58 -3.07 -9.27
N THR A 209 -11.14 -4.21 -9.71
CA THR A 209 -12.43 -4.69 -9.24
C THR A 209 -12.20 -5.67 -8.10
N HIS A 210 -12.61 -5.30 -6.90
CA HIS A 210 -12.56 -6.17 -5.73
C HIS A 210 -13.52 -7.37 -5.88
N ALA A 211 -13.29 -8.46 -5.18
CA ALA A 211 -14.12 -9.66 -5.20
C ALA A 211 -15.60 -9.42 -4.83
N SER A 212 -15.90 -8.34 -4.10
CA SER A 212 -17.27 -7.89 -3.81
C SER A 212 -17.95 -7.14 -4.97
N GLY A 213 -17.25 -6.91 -6.08
CA GLY A 213 -17.74 -6.12 -7.23
C GLY A 213 -17.52 -4.61 -7.10
N LYS A 214 -17.02 -4.12 -5.97
CA LYS A 214 -16.70 -2.71 -5.77
C LYS A 214 -15.36 -2.33 -6.40
N ASP A 215 -15.16 -1.05 -6.67
CA ASP A 215 -13.87 -0.52 -7.07
C ASP A 215 -12.93 -0.45 -5.87
N LEU A 216 -11.67 -0.79 -6.11
CA LEU A 216 -10.57 -0.74 -5.16
C LEU A 216 -9.46 0.10 -5.75
N VAL A 217 -9.02 1.12 -5.02
CA VAL A 217 -7.86 1.95 -5.38
C VAL A 217 -6.65 1.48 -4.60
N LEU A 218 -5.53 1.26 -5.28
CA LEU A 218 -4.25 1.00 -4.66
C LEU A 218 -3.27 2.12 -4.98
N TYR A 219 -2.72 2.71 -3.92
CA TYR A 219 -1.61 3.65 -3.98
C TYR A 219 -0.30 2.88 -3.94
N HIS A 220 0.67 3.26 -4.76
CA HIS A 220 1.96 2.60 -4.83
C HIS A 220 3.07 3.62 -4.61
N LEU A 221 3.96 3.34 -3.65
CA LEU A 221 5.20 4.07 -3.46
C LEU A 221 6.37 3.12 -3.68
N ILE A 222 7.25 3.44 -4.62
CA ILE A 222 8.47 2.66 -4.86
C ILE A 222 9.64 3.42 -4.25
N PHE A 223 10.19 2.88 -3.17
CA PHE A 223 11.31 3.45 -2.43
C PHE A 223 12.61 2.82 -2.89
N ASP A 224 13.51 3.63 -3.45
CA ASP A 224 14.77 3.19 -4.02
C ASP A 224 15.89 3.18 -2.96
N PHE A 225 16.30 1.98 -2.57
CA PHE A 225 17.41 1.71 -1.63
C PHE A 225 18.63 1.09 -2.33
N SER A 226 18.71 1.15 -3.66
CA SER A 226 19.75 0.50 -4.47
C SER A 226 21.13 1.18 -4.40
#